data_f7502b8cd2736c5f4d03237d7dd63f2f
#
_entry.id   f7502b8cd2736c5f4d03237d7dd63f2f
#
_cell.length_a   1.000
_cell.length_b   1.000
_cell.length_c   1.000
_cell.angle_alpha   90.00
_cell.angle_beta   90.00
_cell.angle_gamma   90.00
#
_symmetry.space_group_name_H-M   'P 1'
#
loop_
_entity.id
_entity.type
_entity.pdbx_description
1 polymer ?
#
loop_
_entity_poly.entity_id
_entity_poly.type
_entity_poly.pdbx_seq_one_letter_code
_entity_poly.pdbx_strand_id
1 'polypeptide(L)'
;PLLGMSAPNVSQTCKDYRLNHHFLLPGYILILITGLMLNVIALWIFTRYLRLKSVVMIYMFNLAVSDLTFTLSLPLRLYYYSNHHWIFGNTLCQVSGSVFQINMYGSCLFLMCINLDRYVAIVHPLRWRHLRRPKVAKLLCLIVWVVIFMGSIPTAMVHKQNHCEIQNKTIYLCFESFSDNMWQNNLFPLVILAEILGFLLPLSCVTYCSTRIFQELCQDSQTKTLRQQKTVRLLVVNLVIFIICFVPYNTTLAVYGMIKARVVKVEQETQMSVRQVLITTMLLASMNCTLDPLIYYFSTEGFRNTFKKLRRGQAWDSDIGMLKNQVVESKSTKDPTASKVKQFPAENFIRPNEHLPSLPTAVFLNGPIEDSEI
;
A
#
# COMPACT_ATOMS: atom_id res chain seq x y z
N PRO A 1 -44.21 26.58 -32.77
CA PRO A 1 -43.67 27.13 -31.56
C PRO A 1 -42.79 26.09 -30.87
N LEU A 2 -41.51 26.09 -31.22
CA LEU A 2 -40.49 25.28 -30.56
C LEU A 2 -39.88 26.14 -29.47
N LEU A 3 -40.26 25.82 -28.24
CA LEU A 3 -39.75 26.41 -27.01
C LEU A 3 -38.26 26.15 -26.91
N GLY A 4 -37.52 27.25 -26.70
CA GLY A 4 -36.08 27.27 -26.50
C GLY A 4 -35.67 26.48 -25.24
N MET A 5 -34.94 25.41 -25.46
CA MET A 5 -34.08 24.84 -24.46
C MET A 5 -32.85 25.75 -24.38
N SER A 6 -32.86 26.69 -23.40
CA SER A 6 -31.69 27.46 -23.04
C SER A 6 -30.58 26.49 -22.58
N ALA A 7 -29.49 26.46 -23.31
CA ALA A 7 -28.27 25.79 -22.93
C ALA A 7 -27.87 26.24 -21.50
N PRO A 8 -27.44 25.32 -20.60
CA PRO A 8 -27.03 25.72 -19.27
C PRO A 8 -25.87 26.70 -19.38
N ASN A 9 -25.95 27.82 -18.63
CA ASN A 9 -24.97 28.89 -18.61
C ASN A 9 -23.56 28.36 -18.34
N VAL A 10 -22.80 28.11 -19.40
CA VAL A 10 -21.43 27.60 -19.40
C VAL A 10 -20.47 28.53 -18.61
N SER A 11 -20.82 29.82 -18.46
CA SER A 11 -19.98 30.79 -17.75
C SER A 11 -19.96 30.64 -16.21
N GLN A 12 -20.98 30.03 -15.62
CA GLN A 12 -21.09 29.92 -14.16
C GLN A 12 -20.32 28.73 -13.62
N THR A 13 -20.23 27.64 -14.38
CA THR A 13 -19.47 26.44 -14.02
C THR A 13 -17.96 26.69 -13.98
N CYS A 14 -17.43 27.62 -14.75
CA CYS A 14 -16.00 27.92 -14.82
C CYS A 14 -15.47 28.77 -13.65
N LYS A 15 -16.32 29.54 -12.99
CA LYS A 15 -15.92 30.38 -11.83
C LYS A 15 -15.69 29.55 -10.57
N ASP A 16 -16.38 28.44 -10.41
CA ASP A 16 -16.35 27.62 -9.20
C ASP A 16 -15.07 26.77 -9.07
N TYR A 17 -14.26 26.67 -10.14
CA TYR A 17 -13.04 25.83 -10.18
C TYR A 17 -11.78 26.48 -9.66
N ARG A 18 -11.77 27.79 -9.45
CA ARG A 18 -10.58 28.51 -8.97
C ARG A 18 -10.35 28.44 -7.47
N LEU A 19 -11.29 27.82 -6.71
CA LEU A 19 -11.20 27.80 -5.24
C LEU A 19 -10.31 26.66 -4.72
N ASN A 20 -9.24 27.05 -4.04
CA ASN A 20 -8.49 26.26 -3.05
C ASN A 20 -7.53 25.16 -3.51
N HIS A 21 -6.93 25.24 -4.71
CA HIS A 21 -5.85 24.30 -5.06
C HIS A 21 -4.52 24.58 -4.33
N HIS A 22 -4.35 25.76 -3.73
CA HIS A 22 -3.08 26.17 -3.13
C HIS A 22 -2.61 25.27 -1.97
N PHE A 23 -3.52 24.74 -1.16
CA PHE A 23 -3.14 23.83 -0.08
C PHE A 23 -2.98 22.36 -0.54
N LEU A 24 -3.59 21.96 -1.67
CA LEU A 24 -3.46 20.62 -2.23
C LEU A 24 -2.07 20.38 -2.80
N LEU A 25 -1.48 21.40 -3.43
CA LEU A 25 -0.19 21.29 -4.09
C LEU A 25 0.94 20.84 -3.14
N PRO A 26 1.20 21.52 -2.00
CA PRO A 26 2.22 21.06 -1.06
C PRO A 26 1.91 19.71 -0.46
N GLY A 27 0.63 19.38 -0.21
CA GLY A 27 0.22 18.09 0.28
C GLY A 27 0.56 16.96 -0.70
N TYR A 28 0.21 17.08 -1.97
CA TYR A 28 0.54 16.08 -2.99
C TYR A 28 2.03 16.01 -3.31
N ILE A 29 2.80 17.10 -3.20
CA ILE A 29 4.27 17.07 -3.32
C ILE A 29 4.87 16.22 -2.20
N LEU A 30 4.42 16.43 -0.96
CA LEU A 30 4.88 15.64 0.19
C LEU A 30 4.55 14.16 0.00
N ILE A 31 3.31 13.83 -0.42
CA ILE A 31 2.88 12.46 -0.69
C ILE A 31 3.71 11.84 -1.82
N LEU A 32 3.97 12.58 -2.90
CA LEU A 32 4.80 12.09 -4.01
C LEU A 32 6.21 11.71 -3.53
N ILE A 33 6.89 12.60 -2.82
CA ILE A 33 8.27 12.37 -2.37
C ILE A 33 8.31 11.20 -1.37
N THR A 34 7.51 11.27 -0.32
CA THR A 34 7.54 10.26 0.76
C THR A 34 6.98 8.92 0.30
N GLY A 35 5.86 8.93 -0.42
CA GLY A 35 5.22 7.72 -0.94
C GLY A 35 6.11 7.00 -1.95
N LEU A 36 6.72 7.72 -2.90
CA LEU A 36 7.66 7.14 -3.86
C LEU A 36 8.85 6.50 -3.16
N MET A 37 9.53 7.25 -2.29
CA MET A 37 10.72 6.76 -1.59
C MET A 37 10.42 5.53 -0.73
N LEU A 38 9.39 5.59 0.10
CA LEU A 38 9.08 4.53 1.06
C LEU A 38 8.58 3.26 0.38
N ASN A 39 7.76 3.36 -0.66
CA ASN A 39 7.24 2.19 -1.36
C ASN A 39 8.27 1.55 -2.30
N VAL A 40 9.16 2.32 -2.94
CA VAL A 40 10.30 1.77 -3.69
C VAL A 40 11.22 0.99 -2.76
N ILE A 41 11.58 1.55 -1.60
CA ILE A 41 12.39 0.86 -0.58
C ILE A 41 11.67 -0.41 -0.10
N ALA A 42 10.36 -0.34 0.15
CA ALA A 42 9.57 -1.48 0.58
C ALA A 42 9.57 -2.61 -0.46
N LEU A 43 9.31 -2.31 -1.73
CA LEU A 43 9.33 -3.28 -2.82
C LEU A 43 10.71 -3.91 -3.01
N TRP A 44 11.76 -3.10 -2.90
CA TRP A 44 13.14 -3.60 -2.97
C TRP A 44 13.46 -4.56 -1.82
N ILE A 45 13.07 -4.24 -0.57
CA ILE A 45 13.21 -5.13 0.58
C ILE A 45 12.44 -6.44 0.37
N PHE A 46 11.18 -6.36 -0.08
CA PHE A 46 10.35 -7.55 -0.30
C PHE A 46 10.92 -8.47 -1.38
N THR A 47 11.42 -7.93 -2.47
CA THR A 47 11.95 -8.73 -3.59
C THR A 47 13.34 -9.26 -3.31
N ARG A 48 14.26 -8.40 -2.85
CA ARG A 48 15.69 -8.74 -2.74
C ARG A 48 16.00 -9.55 -1.49
N TYR A 49 15.45 -9.15 -0.34
CA TYR A 49 15.83 -9.74 0.95
C TYR A 49 14.82 -10.76 1.48
N LEU A 50 13.53 -10.47 1.39
CA LEU A 50 12.50 -11.30 2.02
C LEU A 50 11.93 -12.37 1.10
N ARG A 51 12.09 -12.23 -0.22
CA ARG A 51 11.67 -13.19 -1.26
C ARG A 51 10.24 -13.70 -1.13
N LEU A 52 9.31 -12.88 -0.61
CA LEU A 52 7.87 -13.17 -0.45
C LEU A 52 7.57 -14.54 0.19
N LYS A 53 8.33 -14.92 1.22
CA LYS A 53 8.21 -16.24 1.87
C LYS A 53 6.95 -16.43 2.71
N SER A 54 6.31 -15.36 3.19
CA SER A 54 5.10 -15.44 4.02
C SER A 54 3.88 -14.86 3.33
N VAL A 55 2.69 -15.35 3.71
CA VAL A 55 1.39 -14.89 3.21
C VAL A 55 1.23 -13.37 3.38
N VAL A 56 1.54 -12.85 4.55
CA VAL A 56 1.44 -11.41 4.83
C VAL A 56 2.36 -10.57 3.95
N MET A 57 3.57 -11.06 3.66
CA MET A 57 4.50 -10.37 2.76
C MET A 57 3.95 -10.27 1.32
N ILE A 58 3.17 -11.26 0.88
CA ILE A 58 2.51 -11.24 -0.44
C ILE A 58 1.48 -10.10 -0.47
N TYR A 59 0.64 -9.98 0.56
CA TYR A 59 -0.34 -8.89 0.64
C TYR A 59 0.32 -7.52 0.72
N MET A 60 1.35 -7.37 1.57
CA MET A 60 2.10 -6.12 1.72
C MET A 60 2.83 -5.71 0.45
N PHE A 61 3.36 -6.67 -0.31
CA PHE A 61 3.97 -6.41 -1.61
C PHE A 61 2.94 -5.83 -2.60
N ASN A 62 1.74 -6.42 -2.68
CA ASN A 62 0.68 -5.92 -3.56
C ASN A 62 0.16 -4.55 -3.12
N LEU A 63 0.07 -4.30 -1.82
CA LEU A 63 -0.25 -2.99 -1.26
C LEU A 63 0.78 -1.95 -1.70
N ALA A 64 2.08 -2.23 -1.53
CA ALA A 64 3.16 -1.34 -1.98
C ALA A 64 3.17 -1.12 -3.50
N VAL A 65 2.78 -2.11 -4.31
CA VAL A 65 2.60 -1.94 -5.77
C VAL A 65 1.46 -0.98 -6.06
N SER A 66 0.33 -1.10 -5.37
CA SER A 66 -0.81 -0.19 -5.50
C SER A 66 -0.42 1.25 -5.15
N ASP A 67 0.28 1.44 -4.02
CA ASP A 67 0.76 2.74 -3.56
C ASP A 67 1.75 3.38 -4.53
N LEU A 68 2.69 2.58 -5.05
CA LEU A 68 3.66 3.06 -6.03
C LEU A 68 2.97 3.47 -7.34
N THR A 69 1.98 2.71 -7.81
CA THR A 69 1.21 3.05 -9.01
C THR A 69 0.49 4.39 -8.85
N PHE A 70 -0.10 4.62 -7.67
CA PHE A 70 -0.74 5.90 -7.35
C PHE A 70 0.28 7.04 -7.30
N THR A 71 1.38 6.89 -6.58
CA THR A 71 2.41 7.95 -6.47
C THR A 71 3.03 8.30 -7.81
N LEU A 72 3.22 7.33 -8.71
CA LEU A 72 3.69 7.58 -10.08
C LEU A 72 2.68 8.37 -10.94
N SER A 73 1.40 8.35 -10.61
CA SER A 73 0.37 9.15 -11.30
C SER A 73 0.27 10.59 -10.79
N LEU A 74 0.82 10.90 -9.60
CA LEU A 74 0.71 12.22 -8.97
C LEU A 74 1.31 13.38 -9.76
N PRO A 75 2.41 13.25 -10.54
CA PRO A 75 2.93 14.33 -11.35
C PRO A 75 1.89 14.93 -12.31
N LEU A 76 0.97 14.10 -12.86
CA LEU A 76 -0.11 14.57 -13.73
C LEU A 76 -1.10 15.47 -12.96
N ARG A 77 -1.44 15.08 -11.72
CA ARG A 77 -2.31 15.87 -10.83
C ARG A 77 -1.63 17.16 -10.38
N LEU A 78 -0.34 17.11 -10.04
CA LEU A 78 0.44 18.28 -9.64
C LEU A 78 0.52 19.30 -10.76
N TYR A 79 0.75 18.86 -12.00
CA TYR A 79 0.72 19.74 -13.16
C TYR A 79 -0.65 20.43 -13.31
N TYR A 80 -1.74 19.65 -13.20
CA TYR A 80 -3.10 20.17 -13.31
C TYR A 80 -3.42 21.20 -12.22
N TYR A 81 -3.09 20.91 -10.95
CA TYR A 81 -3.34 21.83 -9.85
C TYR A 81 -2.48 23.10 -9.90
N SER A 82 -1.28 23.00 -10.48
CA SER A 82 -0.41 24.17 -10.68
C SER A 82 -0.87 25.09 -11.82
N ASN A 83 -1.30 24.50 -12.93
CA ASN A 83 -1.61 25.24 -14.16
C ASN A 83 -3.11 25.48 -14.39
N HIS A 84 -3.99 24.82 -13.62
CA HIS A 84 -5.44 24.84 -13.79
C HIS A 84 -5.90 24.50 -15.23
N HIS A 85 -5.08 23.74 -15.94
CA HIS A 85 -5.30 23.36 -17.33
C HIS A 85 -4.75 21.95 -17.58
N TRP A 86 -5.59 21.07 -18.16
CA TRP A 86 -5.24 19.71 -18.48
C TRP A 86 -4.83 19.58 -19.95
N ILE A 87 -3.56 19.25 -20.19
CA ILE A 87 -3.00 19.15 -21.56
C ILE A 87 -2.83 17.70 -22.06
N PHE A 88 -3.02 16.70 -21.19
CA PHE A 88 -2.62 15.30 -21.46
C PHE A 88 -3.69 14.50 -22.19
N GLY A 89 -4.80 15.11 -22.61
CA GLY A 89 -5.87 14.44 -23.33
C GLY A 89 -6.82 13.62 -22.47
N ASN A 90 -7.87 13.10 -23.10
CA ASN A 90 -8.97 12.42 -22.44
C ASN A 90 -8.55 11.08 -21.79
N THR A 91 -7.72 10.29 -22.47
CA THR A 91 -7.29 8.96 -21.97
C THR A 91 -6.51 9.06 -20.67
N LEU A 92 -5.54 9.98 -20.59
CA LEU A 92 -4.77 10.16 -19.34
C LEU A 92 -5.61 10.80 -18.22
N CYS A 93 -6.64 11.60 -18.54
CA CYS A 93 -7.60 12.05 -17.56
C CYS A 93 -8.38 10.88 -16.94
N GLN A 94 -8.89 9.98 -17.75
CA GLN A 94 -9.60 8.77 -17.31
C GLN A 94 -8.73 7.87 -16.47
N VAL A 95 -7.51 7.58 -16.92
CA VAL A 95 -6.55 6.72 -16.19
C VAL A 95 -6.17 7.34 -14.87
N SER A 96 -5.78 8.63 -14.85
CA SER A 96 -5.35 9.31 -13.63
C SER A 96 -6.47 9.44 -12.59
N GLY A 97 -7.74 9.61 -13.04
CA GLY A 97 -8.91 9.57 -12.18
C GLY A 97 -9.12 8.20 -11.53
N SER A 98 -8.99 7.13 -12.34
CA SER A 98 -9.21 5.76 -11.88
C SER A 98 -8.11 5.25 -10.95
N VAL A 99 -6.86 5.66 -11.16
CA VAL A 99 -5.71 5.21 -10.34
C VAL A 99 -5.89 5.57 -8.87
N PHE A 100 -6.48 6.72 -8.55
CA PHE A 100 -6.81 7.06 -7.16
C PHE A 100 -7.78 6.05 -6.53
N GLN A 101 -8.86 5.68 -7.25
CA GLN A 101 -9.81 4.70 -6.75
C GLN A 101 -9.21 3.30 -6.62
N ILE A 102 -8.41 2.88 -7.61
CA ILE A 102 -7.69 1.60 -7.59
C ILE A 102 -6.80 1.52 -6.35
N ASN A 103 -6.06 2.57 -6.02
CA ASN A 103 -5.24 2.62 -4.83
C ASN A 103 -6.07 2.60 -3.55
N MET A 104 -7.09 3.46 -3.44
CA MET A 104 -7.88 3.58 -2.22
C MET A 104 -8.61 2.27 -1.87
N TYR A 105 -9.40 1.71 -2.80
CA TYR A 105 -10.12 0.46 -2.54
C TYR A 105 -9.19 -0.75 -2.51
N GLY A 106 -8.11 -0.73 -3.30
CA GLY A 106 -7.06 -1.74 -3.25
C GLY A 106 -6.42 -1.81 -1.87
N SER A 107 -6.07 -0.66 -1.29
CA SER A 107 -5.51 -0.58 0.06
C SER A 107 -6.50 -1.11 1.10
N CYS A 108 -7.77 -0.71 1.06
CA CYS A 108 -8.81 -1.25 1.96
C CYS A 108 -8.88 -2.78 1.91
N LEU A 109 -8.90 -3.36 0.71
CA LEU A 109 -9.00 -4.81 0.52
C LEU A 109 -7.73 -5.55 0.92
N PHE A 110 -6.53 -5.04 0.60
CA PHE A 110 -5.27 -5.67 1.04
C PHE A 110 -5.08 -5.57 2.55
N LEU A 111 -5.44 -4.45 3.18
CA LEU A 111 -5.44 -4.30 4.63
C LEU A 111 -6.43 -5.27 5.30
N MET A 112 -7.60 -5.48 4.72
CA MET A 112 -8.54 -6.51 5.14
C MET A 112 -7.91 -7.91 5.06
N CYS A 113 -7.25 -8.27 3.95
CA CYS A 113 -6.56 -9.55 3.81
C CYS A 113 -5.46 -9.76 4.86
N ILE A 114 -4.69 -8.71 5.19
CA ILE A 114 -3.67 -8.75 6.25
C ILE A 114 -4.31 -9.03 7.61
N ASN A 115 -5.43 -8.37 7.94
CA ASN A 115 -6.14 -8.60 9.19
C ASN A 115 -6.77 -10.00 9.27
N LEU A 116 -7.35 -10.49 8.18
CA LEU A 116 -7.89 -11.84 8.10
C LEU A 116 -6.80 -12.90 8.29
N ASP A 117 -5.61 -12.74 7.68
CA ASP A 117 -4.49 -13.66 7.92
C ASP A 117 -4.07 -13.66 9.40
N ARG A 118 -4.02 -12.48 10.03
CA ARG A 118 -3.70 -12.39 11.46
C ARG A 118 -4.78 -13.01 12.33
N TYR A 119 -6.06 -12.78 12.02
CA TYR A 119 -7.18 -13.41 12.71
C TYR A 119 -7.13 -14.94 12.64
N VAL A 120 -6.98 -15.49 11.44
CA VAL A 120 -6.85 -16.94 11.25
C VAL A 120 -5.62 -17.50 11.97
N ALA A 121 -4.51 -16.74 12.02
CA ALA A 121 -3.28 -17.19 12.67
C ALA A 121 -3.36 -17.26 14.19
N ILE A 122 -4.21 -16.45 14.82
CA ILE A 122 -4.24 -16.25 16.27
C ILE A 122 -5.48 -16.93 16.88
N VAL A 123 -6.65 -16.69 16.28
CA VAL A 123 -7.93 -17.17 16.83
C VAL A 123 -8.23 -18.63 16.38
N HIS A 124 -7.80 -19.01 15.17
CA HIS A 124 -8.08 -20.32 14.62
C HIS A 124 -6.83 -20.98 13.99
N PRO A 125 -5.74 -21.21 14.73
CA PRO A 125 -4.45 -21.61 14.18
C PRO A 125 -4.46 -22.98 13.49
N LEU A 126 -5.25 -23.92 13.96
CA LEU A 126 -5.33 -25.29 13.42
C LEU A 126 -6.41 -25.44 12.37
N ARG A 127 -7.62 -24.93 12.64
CA ARG A 127 -8.82 -25.14 11.81
C ARG A 127 -8.67 -24.62 10.38
N TRP A 128 -8.04 -23.46 10.21
CA TRP A 128 -7.97 -22.75 8.93
C TRP A 128 -6.55 -22.66 8.34
N ARG A 129 -5.66 -23.57 8.75
CA ARG A 129 -4.26 -23.61 8.30
C ARG A 129 -4.12 -23.68 6.78
N HIS A 130 -5.05 -24.35 6.09
CA HIS A 130 -5.04 -24.49 4.63
C HIS A 130 -5.21 -23.16 3.89
N LEU A 131 -5.91 -22.17 4.46
CA LEU A 131 -6.07 -20.82 3.88
C LEU A 131 -4.78 -20.02 3.93
N ARG A 132 -3.87 -20.35 4.85
CA ARG A 132 -2.58 -19.65 5.03
C ARG A 132 -1.46 -20.23 4.16
N ARG A 133 -1.80 -20.68 2.95
CA ARG A 133 -0.82 -21.14 1.96
C ARG A 133 -0.47 -19.99 1.01
N PRO A 134 0.81 -19.82 0.61
CA PRO A 134 1.20 -18.77 -0.34
C PRO A 134 0.44 -18.82 -1.69
N LYS A 135 0.04 -20.02 -2.13
CA LYS A 135 -0.78 -20.18 -3.35
C LYS A 135 -2.15 -19.52 -3.20
N VAL A 136 -2.80 -19.68 -2.05
CA VAL A 136 -4.11 -19.06 -1.74
C VAL A 136 -3.96 -17.54 -1.65
N ALA A 137 -2.91 -17.06 -1.00
CA ALA A 137 -2.64 -15.63 -0.91
C ALA A 137 -2.44 -14.97 -2.29
N LYS A 138 -1.70 -15.64 -3.19
CA LYS A 138 -1.53 -15.15 -4.57
C LYS A 138 -2.84 -15.13 -5.34
N LEU A 139 -3.67 -16.16 -5.20
CA LEU A 139 -5.00 -16.20 -5.82
C LEU A 139 -5.91 -15.09 -5.28
N LEU A 140 -5.91 -14.87 -3.96
CA LEU A 140 -6.68 -13.76 -3.36
C LEU A 140 -6.19 -12.39 -3.85
N CYS A 141 -4.87 -12.19 -3.97
CA CYS A 141 -4.35 -10.95 -4.57
C CYS A 141 -4.83 -10.77 -6.02
N LEU A 142 -4.82 -11.84 -6.83
CA LEU A 142 -5.34 -11.77 -8.20
C LEU A 142 -6.83 -11.41 -8.23
N ILE A 143 -7.63 -12.03 -7.35
CA ILE A 143 -9.07 -11.70 -7.23
C ILE A 143 -9.25 -10.22 -6.83
N VAL A 144 -8.51 -9.74 -5.84
CA VAL A 144 -8.55 -8.33 -5.43
C VAL A 144 -8.22 -7.42 -6.62
N TRP A 145 -7.15 -7.67 -7.37
CA TRP A 145 -6.79 -6.88 -8.54
C TRP A 145 -7.88 -6.90 -9.61
N VAL A 146 -8.47 -8.07 -9.91
CA VAL A 146 -9.58 -8.18 -10.88
C VAL A 146 -10.78 -7.36 -10.41
N VAL A 147 -11.17 -7.46 -9.13
CA VAL A 147 -12.32 -6.74 -8.58
C VAL A 147 -12.12 -5.22 -8.67
N ILE A 148 -10.95 -4.71 -8.26
CA ILE A 148 -10.70 -3.26 -8.30
C ILE A 148 -10.56 -2.72 -9.72
N PHE A 149 -9.94 -3.46 -10.65
CA PHE A 149 -9.88 -3.04 -12.05
C PHE A 149 -11.27 -3.05 -12.71
N MET A 150 -12.05 -4.11 -12.53
CA MET A 150 -13.41 -4.17 -13.04
C MET A 150 -14.31 -3.07 -12.45
N GLY A 151 -14.18 -2.79 -11.15
CA GLY A 151 -14.89 -1.71 -10.48
C GLY A 151 -14.44 -0.31 -10.93
N SER A 152 -13.21 -0.15 -11.41
CA SER A 152 -12.68 1.14 -11.87
C SER A 152 -13.08 1.49 -13.32
N ILE A 153 -13.44 0.51 -14.16
CA ILE A 153 -13.83 0.73 -15.56
C ILE A 153 -15.01 1.70 -15.70
N PRO A 154 -16.17 1.49 -15.01
CA PRO A 154 -17.29 2.40 -15.14
C PRO A 154 -16.94 3.83 -14.73
N THR A 155 -16.13 3.99 -13.69
CA THR A 155 -15.68 5.30 -13.25
C THR A 155 -14.74 5.96 -14.26
N ALA A 156 -13.83 5.18 -14.87
CA ALA A 156 -12.98 5.67 -15.96
C ALA A 156 -13.80 6.16 -17.15
N MET A 157 -14.85 5.44 -17.53
CA MET A 157 -15.73 5.82 -18.64
C MET A 157 -16.46 7.14 -18.40
N VAL A 158 -16.71 7.48 -17.13
CA VAL A 158 -17.40 8.70 -16.71
C VAL A 158 -16.44 9.88 -16.56
N HIS A 159 -15.18 9.64 -16.18
CA HIS A 159 -14.14 10.66 -16.07
C HIS A 159 -13.67 11.11 -17.45
N LYS A 160 -14.42 12.02 -18.06
CA LYS A 160 -14.05 12.61 -19.34
C LYS A 160 -13.46 13.99 -19.14
N GLN A 161 -12.51 14.33 -20.00
CA GLN A 161 -12.01 15.69 -20.10
C GLN A 161 -13.16 16.62 -20.52
N ASN A 162 -13.39 17.68 -19.76
CA ASN A 162 -14.34 18.73 -20.08
C ASN A 162 -13.59 19.98 -20.55
N HIS A 163 -14.26 20.86 -21.28
CA HIS A 163 -13.69 22.14 -21.67
C HIS A 163 -14.55 23.29 -21.18
N CYS A 164 -13.90 24.39 -20.95
CA CYS A 164 -14.48 25.60 -20.42
C CYS A 164 -13.90 26.80 -21.18
N GLU A 165 -14.74 27.72 -21.62
CA GLU A 165 -14.28 28.95 -22.28
C GLU A 165 -14.22 30.11 -21.27
N ILE A 166 -13.03 30.66 -21.10
CA ILE A 166 -12.79 31.84 -20.26
C ILE A 166 -12.03 32.87 -21.11
N GLN A 167 -12.60 34.04 -21.32
CA GLN A 167 -11.97 35.16 -22.06
C GLN A 167 -11.43 34.72 -23.44
N ASN A 168 -12.25 34.01 -24.23
CA ASN A 168 -11.88 33.46 -25.56
C ASN A 168 -10.72 32.46 -25.56
N LYS A 169 -10.39 31.85 -24.41
CA LYS A 169 -9.45 30.74 -24.28
C LYS A 169 -10.18 29.48 -23.84
N THR A 170 -10.00 28.40 -24.57
CA THR A 170 -10.51 27.08 -24.18
C THR A 170 -9.57 26.46 -23.15
N ILE A 171 -10.07 26.23 -21.94
CA ILE A 171 -9.36 25.55 -20.86
C ILE A 171 -9.93 24.15 -20.73
N TYR A 172 -9.07 23.15 -20.74
CA TYR A 172 -9.46 21.76 -20.51
C TYR A 172 -9.37 21.44 -19.01
N LEU A 173 -10.43 20.79 -18.50
CA LEU A 173 -10.58 20.37 -17.11
C LEU A 173 -10.58 18.87 -17.00
N CYS A 174 -9.92 18.33 -15.98
CA CYS A 174 -9.94 16.94 -15.60
C CYS A 174 -10.30 16.82 -14.12
N PHE A 175 -10.87 15.71 -13.68
CA PHE A 175 -11.30 15.42 -12.29
C PHE A 175 -12.49 16.25 -11.78
N GLU A 176 -13.04 17.12 -12.59
CA GLU A 176 -14.05 18.08 -12.17
C GLU A 176 -15.25 18.09 -13.14
N SER A 177 -16.40 18.50 -12.61
CA SER A 177 -17.69 18.70 -13.30
C SER A 177 -18.29 17.47 -14.05
N PHE A 178 -18.97 16.66 -13.26
CA PHE A 178 -19.96 15.73 -13.82
C PHE A 178 -21.34 16.39 -13.82
N SER A 179 -22.12 16.20 -14.89
CA SER A 179 -23.49 16.70 -14.96
C SER A 179 -24.38 15.98 -13.92
N ASP A 180 -25.43 16.67 -13.44
CA ASP A 180 -26.35 16.10 -12.45
C ASP A 180 -27.04 14.81 -12.99
N ASN A 181 -27.37 14.75 -14.28
CA ASN A 181 -27.93 13.55 -14.90
C ASN A 181 -26.97 12.35 -14.84
N MET A 182 -25.69 12.61 -15.02
CA MET A 182 -24.66 11.56 -14.94
C MET A 182 -24.50 11.06 -13.52
N TRP A 183 -24.62 11.95 -12.54
CA TRP A 183 -24.65 11.56 -11.12
C TRP A 183 -25.84 10.69 -10.79
N GLN A 184 -27.06 11.06 -11.20
CA GLN A 184 -28.28 10.32 -10.88
C GLN A 184 -28.33 8.92 -11.47
N ASN A 185 -27.98 8.81 -12.76
CA ASN A 185 -28.20 7.56 -13.50
C ASN A 185 -27.02 6.59 -13.43
N ASN A 186 -25.79 7.09 -13.31
CA ASN A 186 -24.59 6.26 -13.46
C ASN A 186 -23.68 6.27 -12.25
N LEU A 187 -23.34 7.45 -11.72
CA LEU A 187 -22.31 7.56 -10.67
C LEU A 187 -22.83 7.15 -9.31
N PHE A 188 -24.03 7.57 -8.93
CA PHE A 188 -24.57 7.31 -7.59
C PHE A 188 -24.73 5.82 -7.28
N PRO A 189 -25.30 4.98 -8.17
CA PRO A 189 -25.33 3.53 -7.93
C PRO A 189 -23.95 2.90 -7.83
N LEU A 190 -22.99 3.37 -8.64
CA LEU A 190 -21.60 2.89 -8.59
C LEU A 190 -20.90 3.29 -7.31
N VAL A 191 -21.11 4.51 -6.84
CA VAL A 191 -20.57 4.98 -5.54
C VAL A 191 -21.14 4.13 -4.41
N ILE A 192 -22.46 3.88 -4.36
CA ILE A 192 -23.06 3.02 -3.34
C ILE A 192 -22.43 1.62 -3.36
N LEU A 193 -22.30 1.02 -4.52
CA LEU A 193 -21.70 -0.31 -4.66
C LEU A 193 -20.25 -0.32 -4.19
N ALA A 194 -19.46 0.69 -4.58
CA ALA A 194 -18.07 0.85 -4.16
C ALA A 194 -17.95 1.09 -2.65
N GLU A 195 -18.85 1.91 -2.06
CA GLU A 195 -18.90 2.13 -0.62
C GLU A 195 -19.20 0.85 0.16
N ILE A 196 -20.15 0.04 -0.31
CA ILE A 196 -20.51 -1.21 0.36
C ILE A 196 -19.39 -2.24 0.26
N LEU A 197 -18.90 -2.53 -0.96
CA LEU A 197 -17.95 -3.61 -1.20
C LEU A 197 -16.50 -3.20 -0.96
N GLY A 198 -16.15 -1.97 -1.30
CA GLY A 198 -14.77 -1.49 -1.25
C GLY A 198 -14.39 -0.84 0.09
N PHE A 199 -15.36 -0.38 0.88
CA PHE A 199 -15.11 0.32 2.13
C PHE A 199 -15.83 -0.29 3.34
N LEU A 200 -17.17 -0.36 3.37
CA LEU A 200 -17.93 -0.81 4.56
C LEU A 200 -17.64 -2.28 4.91
N LEU A 201 -17.59 -3.15 3.91
CA LEU A 201 -17.27 -4.57 4.11
C LEU A 201 -15.83 -4.74 4.64
N PRO A 202 -14.77 -4.14 4.04
CA PRO A 202 -13.43 -4.16 4.61
C PRO A 202 -13.35 -3.57 6.03
N LEU A 203 -13.98 -2.42 6.28
CA LEU A 203 -14.00 -1.79 7.59
C LEU A 203 -14.63 -2.70 8.66
N SER A 204 -15.80 -3.29 8.37
CA SER A 204 -16.48 -4.22 9.27
C SER A 204 -15.62 -5.46 9.55
N CYS A 205 -14.99 -6.01 8.51
CA CYS A 205 -14.11 -7.17 8.63
C CYS A 205 -12.86 -6.84 9.47
N VAL A 206 -12.19 -5.71 9.21
CA VAL A 206 -11.02 -5.26 9.97
C VAL A 206 -11.38 -5.04 11.44
N THR A 207 -12.49 -4.37 11.70
CA THR A 207 -12.96 -4.10 13.08
C THR A 207 -13.28 -5.40 13.81
N TYR A 208 -14.04 -6.32 13.19
CA TYR A 208 -14.36 -7.62 13.76
C TYR A 208 -13.09 -8.44 14.06
N CYS A 209 -12.21 -8.59 13.08
CA CYS A 209 -10.96 -9.35 13.25
C CYS A 209 -10.09 -8.75 14.35
N SER A 210 -9.93 -7.42 14.37
CA SER A 210 -9.13 -6.73 15.38
C SER A 210 -9.69 -6.93 16.78
N THR A 211 -11.01 -6.81 16.95
CA THR A 211 -11.68 -7.03 18.24
C THR A 211 -11.51 -8.46 18.74
N ARG A 212 -11.73 -9.44 17.87
CA ARG A 212 -11.57 -10.87 18.23
C ARG A 212 -10.13 -11.22 18.57
N ILE A 213 -9.14 -10.73 17.81
CA ILE A 213 -7.72 -10.93 18.12
C ILE A 213 -7.37 -10.29 19.47
N PHE A 214 -7.87 -9.07 19.72
CA PHE A 214 -7.64 -8.38 21.00
C PHE A 214 -8.22 -9.15 22.18
N GLN A 215 -9.43 -9.67 22.06
CA GLN A 215 -10.08 -10.50 23.09
C GLN A 215 -9.25 -11.75 23.40
N GLU A 216 -8.81 -12.49 22.36
CA GLU A 216 -7.99 -13.70 22.51
C GLU A 216 -6.65 -13.39 23.23
N LEU A 217 -5.99 -12.30 22.83
CA LEU A 217 -4.71 -11.88 23.42
C LEU A 217 -4.86 -11.31 24.86
N CYS A 218 -6.07 -10.89 25.28
CA CYS A 218 -6.33 -10.43 26.63
C CYS A 218 -6.68 -11.58 27.59
N GLN A 219 -7.23 -12.67 27.10
CA GLN A 219 -7.58 -13.84 27.91
C GLN A 219 -6.33 -14.58 28.43
N ASP A 220 -5.25 -14.56 27.63
CA ASP A 220 -3.97 -15.21 27.99
C ASP A 220 -3.05 -14.23 28.75
N SER A 221 -3.43 -13.91 30.00
CA SER A 221 -2.92 -12.73 30.72
C SER A 221 -1.57 -12.91 31.43
N GLN A 222 -0.98 -14.10 31.48
CA GLN A 222 0.20 -14.31 32.36
C GLN A 222 1.56 -13.97 31.76
N THR A 223 1.72 -13.96 30.44
CA THR A 223 2.96 -13.49 29.80
C THR A 223 2.71 -12.92 28.41
N LYS A 224 2.50 -11.61 28.32
CA LYS A 224 2.44 -10.94 27.01
C LYS A 224 3.78 -11.12 26.28
N THR A 225 3.87 -12.10 25.42
CA THR A 225 5.06 -12.34 24.60
C THR A 225 5.32 -11.14 23.69
N LEU A 226 6.58 -10.87 23.37
CA LEU A 226 6.96 -9.82 22.39
C LEU A 226 6.22 -9.96 21.04
N ARG A 227 5.83 -11.19 20.70
CA ARG A 227 5.07 -11.49 19.47
C ARG A 227 3.63 -10.95 19.55
N GLN A 228 2.96 -11.09 20.70
CA GLN A 228 1.61 -10.58 20.92
C GLN A 228 1.59 -9.04 20.88
N GLN A 229 2.54 -8.38 21.55
CA GLN A 229 2.65 -6.92 21.50
C GLN A 229 2.85 -6.37 20.08
N LYS A 230 3.64 -7.07 19.24
CA LYS A 230 3.83 -6.70 17.82
C LYS A 230 2.54 -6.82 17.03
N THR A 231 1.77 -7.87 17.25
CA THR A 231 0.48 -8.06 16.58
C THR A 231 -0.53 -6.98 16.98
N VAL A 232 -0.65 -6.67 18.26
CA VAL A 232 -1.53 -5.59 18.74
C VAL A 232 -1.14 -4.26 18.09
N ARG A 233 0.15 -3.93 18.05
CA ARG A 233 0.62 -2.70 17.41
C ARG A 233 0.26 -2.64 15.93
N LEU A 234 0.42 -3.74 15.19
CA LEU A 234 0.01 -3.84 13.79
C LEU A 234 -1.47 -3.55 13.61
N LEU A 235 -2.33 -4.18 14.44
CA LEU A 235 -3.79 -4.00 14.35
C LEU A 235 -4.20 -2.57 14.66
N VAL A 236 -3.58 -1.96 15.67
CA VAL A 236 -3.85 -0.55 16.03
C VAL A 236 -3.45 0.38 14.89
N VAL A 237 -2.25 0.23 14.32
CA VAL A 237 -1.79 1.05 13.19
C VAL A 237 -2.72 0.91 12.01
N ASN A 238 -3.14 -0.32 11.67
CA ASN A 238 -4.05 -0.58 10.57
C ASN A 238 -5.43 0.08 10.80
N LEU A 239 -6.00 -0.08 12.00
CA LEU A 239 -7.29 0.54 12.36
C LEU A 239 -7.20 2.08 12.33
N VAL A 240 -6.11 2.64 12.83
CA VAL A 240 -5.86 4.10 12.80
C VAL A 240 -5.80 4.62 11.37
N ILE A 241 -5.11 3.93 10.46
CA ILE A 241 -5.07 4.29 9.03
C ILE A 241 -6.48 4.26 8.43
N PHE A 242 -7.28 3.22 8.73
CA PHE A 242 -8.67 3.15 8.26
C PHE A 242 -9.50 4.35 8.73
N ILE A 243 -9.42 4.66 10.03
CA ILE A 243 -10.22 5.75 10.62
C ILE A 243 -9.79 7.11 10.06
N ILE A 244 -8.50 7.38 10.01
CA ILE A 244 -7.99 8.71 9.64
C ILE A 244 -8.06 8.92 8.12
N CYS A 245 -7.66 7.94 7.32
CA CYS A 245 -7.53 8.13 5.88
C CYS A 245 -8.84 7.83 5.14
N PHE A 246 -9.51 6.72 5.46
CA PHE A 246 -10.61 6.26 4.61
C PHE A 246 -12.00 6.67 5.09
N VAL A 247 -12.27 6.69 6.41
CA VAL A 247 -13.61 7.05 6.93
C VAL A 247 -14.02 8.47 6.50
N PRO A 248 -13.19 9.53 6.67
CA PRO A 248 -13.60 10.87 6.30
C PRO A 248 -13.92 11.01 4.80
N TYR A 249 -13.09 10.43 3.94
CA TYR A 249 -13.29 10.49 2.50
C TYR A 249 -14.57 9.78 2.07
N ASN A 250 -14.76 8.51 2.45
CA ASN A 250 -15.91 7.72 2.02
C ASN A 250 -17.22 8.29 2.59
N THR A 251 -17.23 8.74 3.84
CA THR A 251 -18.40 9.41 4.41
C THR A 251 -18.76 10.69 3.62
N THR A 252 -17.76 11.51 3.30
CA THR A 252 -18.00 12.74 2.55
C THR A 252 -18.42 12.46 1.11
N LEU A 253 -17.85 11.42 0.48
CA LEU A 253 -18.22 10.98 -0.87
C LEU A 253 -19.67 10.51 -0.92
N ALA A 254 -20.13 9.74 0.07
CA ALA A 254 -21.52 9.31 0.17
C ALA A 254 -22.47 10.50 0.32
N VAL A 255 -22.15 11.45 1.20
CA VAL A 255 -22.94 12.68 1.38
C VAL A 255 -22.99 13.51 0.10
N TYR A 256 -21.84 13.74 -0.54
CA TYR A 256 -21.76 14.46 -1.78
C TYR A 256 -22.54 13.78 -2.91
N GLY A 257 -22.47 12.45 -2.99
CA GLY A 257 -23.24 11.63 -3.93
C GLY A 257 -24.75 11.78 -3.74
N MET A 258 -25.25 11.74 -2.49
CA MET A 258 -26.67 11.96 -2.18
C MET A 258 -27.15 13.36 -2.58
N ILE A 259 -26.33 14.38 -2.37
CA ILE A 259 -26.65 15.76 -2.78
C ILE A 259 -26.73 15.85 -4.31
N LYS A 260 -25.72 15.33 -5.01
CA LYS A 260 -25.65 15.35 -6.49
C LYS A 260 -26.73 14.50 -7.15
N ALA A 261 -27.09 13.38 -6.55
CA ALA A 261 -28.22 12.55 -6.99
C ALA A 261 -29.60 13.16 -6.65
N ARG A 262 -29.62 14.32 -5.98
CA ARG A 262 -30.84 15.02 -5.55
C ARG A 262 -31.70 14.21 -4.55
N VAL A 263 -31.10 13.24 -3.88
CA VAL A 263 -31.76 12.52 -2.77
C VAL A 263 -31.95 13.47 -1.59
N VAL A 264 -30.96 14.32 -1.34
CA VAL A 264 -31.00 15.39 -0.33
C VAL A 264 -30.90 16.73 -1.06
N LYS A 265 -31.86 17.62 -0.80
CA LYS A 265 -31.84 18.98 -1.35
C LYS A 265 -31.14 19.92 -0.34
N VAL A 266 -30.14 20.59 -0.79
CA VAL A 266 -29.36 21.58 -0.01
C VAL A 266 -29.16 22.85 -0.84
N GLU A 267 -28.84 23.93 -0.16
CA GLU A 267 -28.44 25.20 -0.77
C GLU A 267 -27.12 25.06 -1.51
N GLN A 268 -26.88 25.88 -2.53
CA GLN A 268 -25.68 25.87 -3.34
C GLN A 268 -24.41 26.10 -2.50
N GLU A 269 -24.47 26.94 -1.48
CA GLU A 269 -23.36 27.21 -0.57
C GLU A 269 -22.96 25.94 0.21
N THR A 270 -23.94 25.22 0.75
CA THR A 270 -23.71 23.93 1.42
C THR A 270 -23.10 22.89 0.48
N GLN A 271 -23.60 22.81 -0.76
CA GLN A 271 -23.04 21.88 -1.75
C GLN A 271 -21.58 22.21 -2.05
N MET A 272 -21.20 23.49 -2.15
CA MET A 272 -19.82 23.93 -2.35
C MET A 272 -18.92 23.59 -1.15
N SER A 273 -19.44 23.78 0.07
CA SER A 273 -18.73 23.44 1.30
C SER A 273 -18.47 21.93 1.40
N VAL A 274 -19.46 21.09 1.11
CA VAL A 274 -19.29 19.62 1.09
C VAL A 274 -18.27 19.20 0.02
N ARG A 275 -18.27 19.86 -1.14
CA ARG A 275 -17.26 19.59 -2.18
C ARG A 275 -15.85 19.94 -1.72
N GLN A 276 -15.65 21.05 -1.01
CA GLN A 276 -14.34 21.42 -0.46
C GLN A 276 -13.86 20.40 0.57
N VAL A 277 -14.77 19.95 1.46
CA VAL A 277 -14.47 18.88 2.42
C VAL A 277 -14.09 17.58 1.69
N LEU A 278 -14.81 17.23 0.60
CA LEU A 278 -14.50 16.04 -0.21
C LEU A 278 -13.08 16.11 -0.79
N ILE A 279 -12.68 17.26 -1.33
CA ILE A 279 -11.34 17.47 -1.91
C ILE A 279 -10.27 17.38 -0.81
N THR A 280 -10.52 17.94 0.37
CA THR A 280 -9.61 17.87 1.51
C THR A 280 -9.47 16.43 2.03
N THR A 281 -10.57 15.71 2.16
CA THR A 281 -10.56 14.32 2.62
C THR A 281 -9.99 13.37 1.56
N MET A 282 -10.05 13.71 0.26
CA MET A 282 -9.34 13.00 -0.80
C MET A 282 -7.81 13.10 -0.62
N LEU A 283 -7.29 14.28 -0.26
CA LEU A 283 -5.88 14.43 0.07
C LEU A 283 -5.50 13.58 1.29
N LEU A 284 -6.36 13.59 2.32
CA LEU A 284 -6.17 12.79 3.53
C LEU A 284 -6.18 11.28 3.19
N ALA A 285 -7.12 10.82 2.36
CA ALA A 285 -7.15 9.44 1.86
C ALA A 285 -5.88 9.08 1.08
N SER A 286 -5.34 10.02 0.29
CA SER A 286 -4.10 9.81 -0.47
C SER A 286 -2.86 9.64 0.43
N MET A 287 -2.90 10.10 1.69
CA MET A 287 -1.80 9.93 2.64
C MET A 287 -1.60 8.46 3.07
N ASN A 288 -2.56 7.56 2.83
CA ASN A 288 -2.41 6.14 3.16
C ASN A 288 -1.13 5.56 2.55
N CYS A 289 -0.80 5.89 1.31
CA CYS A 289 0.40 5.38 0.64
C CYS A 289 1.73 5.78 1.31
N THR A 290 1.73 6.82 2.15
CA THR A 290 2.88 7.21 2.97
C THR A 290 2.86 6.55 4.35
N LEU A 291 1.68 6.13 4.84
CA LEU A 291 1.49 5.49 6.14
C LEU A 291 1.58 3.96 6.08
N ASP A 292 1.23 3.34 4.94
CA ASP A 292 1.27 1.90 4.76
C ASP A 292 2.66 1.27 5.01
N PRO A 293 3.79 1.90 4.68
CA PRO A 293 5.12 1.43 5.08
C PRO A 293 5.31 1.25 6.59
N LEU A 294 4.56 1.95 7.45
CA LEU A 294 4.55 1.71 8.89
C LEU A 294 3.99 0.33 9.22
N ILE A 295 2.97 -0.12 8.49
CA ILE A 295 2.41 -1.47 8.63
C ILE A 295 3.50 -2.52 8.33
N TYR A 296 4.31 -2.32 7.27
CA TYR A 296 5.40 -3.22 6.91
C TYR A 296 6.46 -3.28 8.00
N TYR A 297 6.81 -2.13 8.56
CA TYR A 297 7.80 -2.01 9.64
C TYR A 297 7.35 -2.73 10.92
N PHE A 298 6.09 -2.58 11.32
CA PHE A 298 5.58 -3.18 12.55
C PHE A 298 5.21 -4.66 12.39
N SER A 299 4.79 -5.08 11.20
CA SER A 299 4.32 -6.44 10.94
C SER A 299 5.43 -7.48 10.85
N THR A 300 6.59 -7.13 10.31
CA THR A 300 7.60 -8.10 9.91
C THR A 300 8.98 -7.77 10.52
N GLU A 301 9.51 -8.69 11.34
CA GLU A 301 10.87 -8.51 11.89
C GLU A 301 11.93 -8.47 10.80
N GLY A 302 11.78 -9.29 9.77
CA GLY A 302 12.68 -9.29 8.62
C GLY A 302 12.75 -7.93 7.95
N PHE A 303 11.59 -7.29 7.71
CA PHE A 303 11.53 -5.95 7.12
C PHE A 303 12.23 -4.92 8.01
N ARG A 304 11.89 -4.89 9.29
CA ARG A 304 12.47 -3.96 10.27
C ARG A 304 13.98 -4.12 10.38
N ASN A 305 14.49 -5.35 10.43
CA ASN A 305 15.92 -5.62 10.56
C ASN A 305 16.66 -5.23 9.27
N THR A 306 16.11 -5.53 8.10
CA THR A 306 16.67 -5.13 6.81
C THR A 306 16.67 -3.61 6.66
N PHE A 307 15.55 -2.95 7.00
CA PHE A 307 15.46 -1.49 6.97
C PHE A 307 16.49 -0.82 7.90
N LYS A 308 16.71 -1.37 9.11
CA LYS A 308 17.76 -0.89 10.03
C LYS A 308 19.16 -1.07 9.47
N LYS A 309 19.44 -2.19 8.80
CA LYS A 309 20.75 -2.46 8.14
C LYS A 309 20.99 -1.46 7.01
N LEU A 310 19.97 -1.19 6.19
CA LEU A 310 20.01 -0.18 5.12
C LEU A 310 20.34 1.20 5.66
N ARG A 311 19.63 1.64 6.72
CA ARG A 311 19.88 2.94 7.34
C ARG A 311 21.30 3.07 7.90
N ARG A 312 21.93 1.96 8.31
CA ARG A 312 23.32 1.92 8.81
C ARG A 312 24.38 1.76 7.70
N GLY A 313 23.99 1.71 6.43
CA GLY A 313 24.91 1.47 5.29
C GLY A 313 25.39 0.01 5.13
N GLN A 314 25.10 -0.86 6.09
CA GLN A 314 25.61 -2.24 6.13
C GLN A 314 25.06 -3.16 5.03
N ALA A 315 23.95 -2.79 4.39
CA ALA A 315 23.34 -3.60 3.34
C ALA A 315 24.00 -3.38 1.98
N TRP A 316 24.56 -2.20 1.71
CA TRP A 316 25.29 -1.91 0.48
C TRP A 316 26.62 -2.69 0.38
N ASP A 317 27.32 -2.84 1.51
CA ASP A 317 28.59 -3.56 1.57
C ASP A 317 28.41 -5.06 1.24
N SER A 318 27.31 -5.66 1.71
CA SER A 318 26.99 -7.07 1.39
C SER A 318 26.59 -7.29 -0.06
N ASP A 319 25.88 -6.35 -0.68
CA ASP A 319 25.48 -6.43 -2.09
C ASP A 319 26.66 -6.17 -3.03
N ILE A 320 27.56 -5.23 -2.70
CA ILE A 320 28.81 -5.00 -3.42
C ILE A 320 29.73 -6.22 -3.30
N GLY A 321 29.79 -6.87 -2.15
CA GLY A 321 30.53 -8.11 -1.92
C GLY A 321 30.00 -9.27 -2.80
N MET A 322 28.67 -9.44 -2.87
CA MET A 322 28.06 -10.46 -3.75
C MET A 322 28.28 -10.18 -5.23
N LEU A 323 28.17 -8.92 -5.66
CA LEU A 323 28.44 -8.53 -7.05
C LEU A 323 29.89 -8.74 -7.44
N LYS A 324 30.85 -8.42 -6.55
CA LYS A 324 32.28 -8.70 -6.78
C LYS A 324 32.53 -10.19 -6.93
N ASN A 325 31.93 -11.04 -6.08
CA ASN A 325 32.08 -12.50 -6.18
C ASN A 325 31.45 -13.06 -7.46
N GLN A 326 30.28 -12.58 -7.90
CA GLN A 326 29.68 -12.97 -9.18
C GLN A 326 30.53 -12.54 -10.40
N VAL A 327 31.14 -11.38 -10.33
CA VAL A 327 32.07 -10.90 -11.40
C VAL A 327 33.34 -11.74 -11.43
N VAL A 328 33.86 -12.16 -10.28
CA VAL A 328 35.03 -13.05 -10.18
C VAL A 328 34.69 -14.44 -10.72
N GLU A 329 33.53 -15.03 -10.33
CA GLU A 329 33.08 -16.32 -10.89
C GLU A 329 32.84 -16.26 -12.41
N SER A 330 32.23 -15.18 -12.91
CA SER A 330 31.98 -15.02 -14.34
C SER A 330 33.27 -14.82 -15.17
N LYS A 331 34.33 -14.31 -14.57
CA LYS A 331 35.67 -14.23 -15.20
C LYS A 331 36.39 -15.57 -15.16
N SER A 332 36.23 -16.35 -14.08
CA SER A 332 36.82 -17.69 -13.95
C SER A 332 36.23 -18.71 -14.92
N THR A 333 34.95 -18.54 -15.32
CA THR A 333 34.30 -19.43 -16.29
C THR A 333 34.56 -19.07 -17.74
N LYS A 334 35.21 -17.93 -18.03
CA LYS A 334 35.55 -17.48 -19.40
C LYS A 334 36.97 -17.77 -19.83
N ASP A 335 37.80 -18.35 -18.96
CA ASP A 335 39.18 -18.69 -19.28
C ASP A 335 39.43 -20.22 -19.17
N PRO A 336 39.25 -21.00 -20.26
CA PRO A 336 39.38 -22.45 -20.22
C PRO A 336 40.83 -22.94 -20.09
N THR A 337 41.83 -22.06 -20.07
CA THR A 337 43.26 -22.40 -20.11
C THR A 337 43.98 -22.42 -18.74
N ALA A 338 43.29 -22.08 -17.66
CA ALA A 338 43.89 -22.02 -16.31
C ALA A 338 43.73 -23.30 -15.46
N SER A 339 43.34 -24.43 -16.05
CA SER A 339 43.25 -25.71 -15.33
C SER A 339 44.46 -26.59 -15.56
N LYS A 340 45.61 -26.26 -15.02
CA LYS A 340 46.73 -27.20 -14.71
C LYS A 340 47.79 -26.49 -13.87
N VAL A 341 47.52 -26.24 -12.60
CA VAL A 341 48.60 -26.10 -11.62
C VAL A 341 48.31 -27.13 -10.50
N LYS A 342 49.19 -28.13 -10.49
CA LYS A 342 49.21 -29.21 -9.52
C LYS A 342 49.35 -28.66 -8.11
N GLN A 343 48.49 -29.08 -7.21
CA GLN A 343 48.68 -29.01 -5.75
C GLN A 343 49.95 -29.83 -5.40
N PHE A 344 50.95 -29.18 -4.82
CA PHE A 344 52.01 -29.81 -4.05
C PHE A 344 51.59 -29.78 -2.56
N PRO A 345 51.81 -30.86 -1.81
CA PRO A 345 51.49 -30.90 -0.38
C PRO A 345 52.58 -30.12 0.37
N ALA A 346 52.14 -29.23 1.27
CA ALA A 346 53.05 -28.58 2.21
C ALA A 346 53.23 -29.50 3.43
N GLU A 347 54.35 -30.21 3.42
CA GLU A 347 54.93 -30.78 4.66
C GLU A 347 55.86 -29.75 5.30
N ASN A 348 55.76 -29.71 6.63
CA ASN A 348 56.76 -29.28 7.59
C ASN A 348 57.28 -27.83 7.60
N PHE A 349 56.78 -27.04 8.55
CA PHE A 349 57.63 -26.12 9.27
C PHE A 349 57.37 -26.17 10.78
N ILE A 350 58.47 -26.43 11.47
CA ILE A 350 58.73 -26.69 12.89
C ILE A 350 58.36 -25.50 13.77
N ARG A 351 57.81 -25.83 14.97
CA ARG A 351 57.74 -24.91 16.11
C ARG A 351 59.13 -24.76 16.77
N PRO A 352 59.33 -23.71 17.57
CA PRO A 352 59.76 -23.94 18.95
C PRO A 352 58.91 -23.17 19.99
N ASN A 353 58.56 -23.94 21.01
CA ASN A 353 58.50 -23.75 22.45
C ASN A 353 58.27 -22.35 23.05
N GLU A 354 57.30 -22.26 24.00
CA GLU A 354 57.61 -22.15 25.41
C GLU A 354 56.36 -22.19 26.32
N HIS A 355 56.45 -23.06 27.29
CA HIS A 355 55.98 -23.11 28.69
C HIS A 355 54.48 -23.15 29.05
N LEU A 356 54.13 -24.36 29.50
CA LEU A 356 53.14 -24.68 30.55
C LEU A 356 53.56 -24.14 31.92
N PRO A 357 52.67 -24.03 32.99
CA PRO A 357 52.09 -25.25 33.57
C PRO A 357 50.66 -25.14 34.18
N SER A 358 50.13 -26.31 34.34
CA SER A 358 49.41 -27.01 35.42
C SER A 358 47.90 -26.89 35.60
N LEU A 359 47.30 -28.08 35.43
CA LEU A 359 46.05 -28.64 35.93
C LEU A 359 45.85 -28.53 37.47
N PRO A 360 44.63 -28.78 38.05
CA PRO A 360 44.06 -30.12 38.09
C PRO A 360 42.51 -30.24 37.99
N THR A 361 42.06 -31.29 37.34
CA THR A 361 41.34 -32.51 37.78
C THR A 361 40.11 -32.35 38.67
N ALA A 362 38.95 -32.82 38.16
CA ALA A 362 38.07 -33.83 38.75
C ALA A 362 36.77 -33.91 37.90
N VAL A 363 36.46 -34.94 37.26
CA VAL A 363 35.96 -36.28 37.55
C VAL A 363 34.43 -36.45 37.51
N PHE A 364 33.98 -37.27 36.54
CA PHE A 364 32.78 -38.17 36.51
C PHE A 364 31.38 -37.52 36.50
N LEU A 365 30.40 -38.02 35.81
CA LEU A 365 29.92 -39.35 35.44
C LEU A 365 28.90 -39.32 34.29
N ASN A 366 28.91 -40.36 33.53
CA ASN A 366 27.99 -41.04 32.66
C ASN A 366 26.47 -40.89 32.84
N GLY A 367 25.78 -40.97 31.72
CA GLY A 367 24.62 -41.86 31.59
C GLY A 367 23.56 -41.33 30.69
N PRO A 368 23.03 -42.17 29.80
CA PRO A 368 22.22 -41.77 28.66
C PRO A 368 20.70 -42.01 28.88
N ILE A 369 19.89 -41.86 27.77
CA ILE A 369 18.50 -42.36 27.60
C ILE A 369 17.46 -41.29 28.01
N GLU A 370 16.42 -40.97 27.28
CA GLU A 370 15.55 -41.63 26.29
C GLU A 370 14.63 -40.59 25.64
N ASP A 371 14.13 -40.98 24.47
CA ASP A 371 13.03 -40.44 23.73
C ASP A 371 11.75 -40.27 24.52
N SER A 372 10.91 -39.28 24.18
CA SER A 372 9.50 -39.44 23.81
C SER A 372 8.82 -38.11 23.55
N GLU A 373 8.27 -37.99 22.35
CA GLU A 373 6.94 -37.53 21.98
C GLU A 373 6.08 -36.84 23.08
N ILE A 374 5.68 -35.59 22.86
CA ILE A 374 4.28 -35.17 22.58
C ILE A 374 4.27 -33.78 21.95
#